data_cf486d0404deade5ec2cd4f8e7cd0b1c
#
_entry.id   cf486d0404deade5ec2cd4f8e7cd0b1c
#
_cell.length_a   1.000
_cell.length_b   1.000
_cell.length_c   1.000
_cell.angle_alpha   90.00
_cell.angle_beta   90.00
_cell.angle_gamma   90.00
#
_symmetry.space_group_name_H-M   'P 1'
#
loop_
_entity.id
_entity.type
_entity.pdbx_description
1 polymer ?
#
loop_
_entity_poly.entity_id
_entity_poly.type
_entity_poly.pdbx_seq_one_letter_code
_entity_poly.pdbx_strand_id
1 'polypeptide(L)'
;MGHHIIDEVKQEKFIFSGKAKLIPILLIVLGAILAGVGAMQVRDNWDNVPQTEEHVTDADSHDTHAEEEHGDHHQTVAHAEGEAHAAPHEAAHAEGEAHAVPHEAAHGDHAEITWMTRVWANLLMNSYYFWLFAVGALFFIAVNYVANAGWAVMLKRIMEAQTAYLFVGSIILFLVIYFGADFNYHHWIPYFDSEIAGNTKSPDFDAILESKHWLLNKGAIFGFVPFVLIVWYGVRFKLRKNSVAEDQTKGLSMFKNSTRWSAFFIFFFAFSFSALSWLIIMSIDAHWYSTMFSVYNFAIAFVTSLSVMMLILQYLKSKGYMEMVSDDVVHDLGKFMFAFCIFWGYIFLSQWLLIWYTNLPEETVYFDARLTGQFKPLFFINLFMCFLAPFLVLMMRGAKRNTLVLLTAAAVILVGHWVDMYLLIMPGTVGVKAGIGMLEIGTTMAFAGIFSFTVLYSLSRANLYPVNHPYILESANHDVGP
;
A
#
# COMPACT_ATOMS: atom_id res chain seq x y z
N MET A 1 -21.00 29.26 22.74
CA MET A 1 -22.12 28.31 22.84
C MET A 1 -21.79 27.39 24.00
N GLY A 2 -22.68 27.30 25.03
CA GLY A 2 -22.40 26.44 26.19
C GLY A 2 -22.29 24.98 25.80
N HIS A 3 -21.20 24.36 26.18
CA HIS A 3 -21.03 22.90 26.04
C HIS A 3 -22.11 22.19 26.86
N HIS A 4 -23.05 21.56 26.18
CA HIS A 4 -23.95 20.60 26.84
C HIS A 4 -23.11 19.37 27.21
N ILE A 5 -22.85 19.18 28.50
CA ILE A 5 -22.21 17.97 29.01
C ILE A 5 -23.16 16.80 28.76
N ILE A 6 -22.68 15.79 28.05
CA ILE A 6 -23.44 14.55 27.77
C ILE A 6 -23.22 13.61 28.96
N ASP A 7 -24.30 13.39 29.76
CA ASP A 7 -24.26 12.50 30.91
C ASP A 7 -24.59 11.05 30.57
N GLU A 8 -25.33 10.82 29.48
CA GLU A 8 -25.72 9.49 29.03
C GLU A 8 -25.65 9.37 27.49
N VAL A 9 -25.07 8.27 26.99
CA VAL A 9 -25.00 7.99 25.57
C VAL A 9 -26.23 7.24 25.09
N LYS A 10 -26.99 7.84 24.20
CA LYS A 10 -28.19 7.27 23.60
C LYS A 10 -27.85 6.05 22.75
N GLN A 11 -28.58 4.96 22.96
CA GLN A 11 -28.45 3.78 22.11
C GLN A 11 -29.01 4.05 20.72
N GLU A 12 -28.21 3.82 19.71
CA GLU A 12 -28.56 4.04 18.32
C GLU A 12 -28.13 2.82 17.47
N LYS A 13 -29.00 2.38 16.57
CA LYS A 13 -28.77 1.21 15.73
C LYS A 13 -28.98 1.54 14.27
N PHE A 14 -27.96 1.25 13.45
CA PHE A 14 -28.05 1.45 12.00
C PHE A 14 -29.02 0.45 11.36
N ILE A 15 -29.93 0.95 10.54
CA ILE A 15 -30.88 0.13 9.79
C ILE A 15 -30.34 -0.06 8.36
N PHE A 16 -29.90 -1.27 8.04
CA PHE A 16 -29.46 -1.63 6.70
C PHE A 16 -30.68 -1.87 5.79
N SER A 17 -31.30 -0.76 5.37
CA SER A 17 -32.52 -0.75 4.55
C SER A 17 -32.28 -1.27 3.13
N GLY A 18 -33.37 -1.59 2.40
CA GLY A 18 -33.29 -2.01 1.00
C GLY A 18 -32.57 -0.99 0.11
N LYS A 19 -32.79 0.33 0.33
CA LYS A 19 -32.08 1.40 -0.41
C LYS A 19 -30.59 1.43 -0.10
N ALA A 20 -30.17 1.18 1.16
CA ALA A 20 -28.78 1.12 1.54
C ALA A 20 -28.05 -0.11 0.96
N LYS A 21 -28.78 -1.22 0.70
CA LYS A 21 -28.24 -2.42 0.02
C LYS A 21 -28.09 -2.24 -1.47
N LEU A 22 -28.93 -1.41 -2.10
CA LEU A 22 -29.02 -1.27 -3.55
C LEU A 22 -27.70 -0.73 -4.14
N ILE A 23 -27.12 0.30 -3.51
CA ILE A 23 -25.88 0.91 -4.04
C ILE A 23 -24.71 -0.08 -4.05
N PRO A 24 -24.35 -0.78 -2.96
CA PRO A 24 -23.30 -1.80 -3.01
C PRO A 24 -23.57 -2.92 -4.01
N ILE A 25 -24.81 -3.41 -4.10
CA ILE A 25 -25.17 -4.47 -5.06
C ILE A 25 -25.02 -3.98 -6.50
N LEU A 26 -25.48 -2.77 -6.81
CA LEU A 26 -25.29 -2.17 -8.13
C LEU A 26 -23.81 -2.03 -8.48
N LEU A 27 -22.98 -1.60 -7.54
CA LEU A 27 -21.53 -1.51 -7.74
C LEU A 27 -20.91 -2.87 -8.03
N ILE A 28 -21.33 -3.92 -7.33
CA ILE A 28 -20.85 -5.30 -7.59
C ILE A 28 -21.25 -5.75 -8.98
N VAL A 29 -22.53 -5.65 -9.34
CA VAL A 29 -23.04 -6.16 -10.61
C VAL A 29 -22.47 -5.36 -11.80
N LEU A 30 -22.54 -4.03 -11.73
CA LEU A 30 -22.02 -3.17 -12.80
C LEU A 30 -20.50 -3.31 -12.90
N GLY A 31 -19.80 -3.36 -11.78
CA GLY A 31 -18.36 -3.57 -11.74
C GLY A 31 -17.95 -4.91 -12.36
N ALA A 32 -18.66 -5.99 -12.03
CA ALA A 32 -18.38 -7.31 -12.62
C ALA A 32 -18.65 -7.34 -14.14
N ILE A 33 -19.70 -6.68 -14.60
CA ILE A 33 -20.01 -6.55 -16.04
C ILE A 33 -18.89 -5.77 -16.74
N LEU A 34 -18.52 -4.60 -16.21
CA LEU A 34 -17.46 -3.77 -16.78
C LEU A 34 -16.11 -4.49 -16.78
N ALA A 35 -15.77 -5.20 -15.70
CA ALA A 35 -14.55 -6.00 -15.63
C ALA A 35 -14.55 -7.13 -16.67
N GLY A 36 -15.67 -7.82 -16.87
CA GLY A 36 -15.80 -8.87 -17.87
C GLY A 36 -15.65 -8.33 -19.30
N VAL A 37 -16.33 -7.22 -19.62
CA VAL A 37 -16.18 -6.54 -20.94
C VAL A 37 -14.75 -6.05 -21.11
N GLY A 38 -14.16 -5.44 -20.08
CA GLY A 38 -12.78 -4.98 -20.09
C GLY A 38 -11.78 -6.11 -20.32
N ALA A 39 -11.97 -7.27 -19.68
CA ALA A 39 -11.13 -8.45 -19.91
C ALA A 39 -11.21 -8.96 -21.36
N MET A 40 -12.41 -8.97 -21.96
CA MET A 40 -12.58 -9.32 -23.37
C MET A 40 -11.86 -8.31 -24.29
N GLN A 41 -11.99 -7.01 -24.01
CA GLN A 41 -11.29 -5.98 -24.78
C GLN A 41 -9.76 -6.10 -24.68
N VAL A 42 -9.25 -6.38 -23.49
CA VAL A 42 -7.81 -6.61 -23.26
C VAL A 42 -7.35 -7.82 -24.07
N ARG A 43 -8.10 -8.93 -24.05
CA ARG A 43 -7.79 -10.12 -24.82
C ARG A 43 -7.75 -9.83 -26.32
N ASP A 44 -8.80 -9.19 -26.85
CA ASP A 44 -8.96 -8.97 -28.29
C ASP A 44 -7.95 -7.96 -28.85
N ASN A 45 -7.42 -7.07 -28.02
CA ASN A 45 -6.42 -6.06 -28.40
C ASN A 45 -4.99 -6.38 -27.90
N TRP A 46 -4.75 -7.55 -27.32
CA TRP A 46 -3.48 -7.86 -26.67
C TRP A 46 -2.29 -7.80 -27.61
N ASP A 47 -2.47 -8.30 -28.83
CA ASP A 47 -1.40 -8.36 -29.85
C ASP A 47 -1.20 -7.02 -30.58
N ASN A 48 -2.16 -6.09 -30.45
CA ASN A 48 -2.13 -4.78 -31.09
C ASN A 48 -1.42 -3.71 -30.22
N VAL A 49 -1.08 -4.02 -28.98
CA VAL A 49 -0.33 -3.09 -28.13
C VAL A 49 1.12 -3.11 -28.56
N PRO A 50 1.68 -1.97 -29.02
CA PRO A 50 3.07 -1.90 -29.44
C PRO A 50 4.01 -2.40 -28.35
N GLN A 51 4.86 -3.33 -28.65
CA GLN A 51 6.03 -3.64 -27.84
C GLN A 51 7.05 -2.52 -28.16
N THR A 52 6.94 -1.40 -27.50
CA THR A 52 8.02 -0.42 -27.53
C THR A 52 9.12 -0.98 -26.64
N GLU A 53 9.98 -1.81 -27.23
CA GLU A 53 11.36 -1.88 -26.84
C GLU A 53 11.92 -0.48 -27.09
N GLU A 54 12.01 0.37 -26.07
CA GLU A 54 12.90 1.50 -26.13
C GLU A 54 14.31 0.91 -26.17
N HIS A 55 14.80 0.65 -27.41
CA HIS A 55 16.22 0.69 -27.65
C HIS A 55 16.68 2.03 -27.09
N VAL A 56 17.44 2.00 -26.02
CA VAL A 56 18.38 3.07 -25.71
C VAL A 56 19.31 3.12 -26.92
N THR A 57 18.94 3.90 -27.92
CA THR A 57 19.82 4.26 -28.98
C THR A 57 20.91 5.08 -28.34
N ASP A 58 22.10 4.51 -28.27
CA ASP A 58 23.35 5.25 -28.11
C ASP A 58 23.38 6.38 -29.17
N ALA A 59 22.82 7.53 -28.78
CA ALA A 59 23.02 8.76 -29.52
C ALA A 59 24.33 9.33 -29.02
N ASP A 60 25.31 9.22 -29.84
CA ASP A 60 26.50 10.04 -30.05
C ASP A 60 27.81 9.22 -30.14
N SER A 61 27.91 8.48 -31.22
CA SER A 61 29.22 8.28 -31.86
C SER A 61 29.21 9.04 -33.19
N HIS A 62 29.33 10.35 -33.15
CA HIS A 62 29.79 11.11 -34.30
C HIS A 62 31.32 10.99 -34.36
N ASP A 63 31.77 10.00 -35.13
CA ASP A 63 33.06 10.02 -35.79
C ASP A 63 33.11 11.23 -36.75
N THR A 64 33.88 12.23 -36.39
CA THR A 64 34.43 13.15 -37.34
C THR A 64 35.92 12.92 -37.39
N HIS A 65 36.34 12.11 -38.38
CA HIS A 65 37.70 12.17 -38.91
C HIS A 65 37.95 13.57 -39.46
N ALA A 66 38.92 14.25 -38.91
CA ALA A 66 39.62 15.32 -39.59
C ALA A 66 41.12 15.14 -39.33
N GLU A 67 41.82 15.04 -40.44
CA GLU A 67 43.23 14.82 -40.58
C GLU A 67 44.10 15.96 -40.04
N GLU A 68 45.26 15.56 -39.55
CA GLU A 68 46.58 16.17 -39.54
C GLU A 68 46.75 17.70 -39.65
N GLU A 69 47.53 18.27 -38.75
CA GLU A 69 48.82 18.89 -39.12
C GLU A 69 49.69 19.12 -37.89
N HIS A 70 51.02 18.92 -38.16
CA HIS A 70 52.13 19.08 -37.26
C HIS A 70 52.36 20.51 -36.75
N GLY A 71 52.87 20.60 -35.51
CA GLY A 71 53.45 21.85 -35.01
C GLY A 71 54.17 21.68 -33.68
N ASP A 72 55.44 21.36 -33.74
CA ASP A 72 56.44 21.50 -32.68
C ASP A 72 56.44 22.89 -32.06
N HIS A 73 56.47 22.99 -30.74
CA HIS A 73 57.30 23.97 -30.06
C HIS A 73 57.49 23.62 -28.55
N HIS A 74 58.77 23.33 -28.26
CA HIS A 74 59.41 23.41 -26.96
C HIS A 74 59.21 24.79 -26.29
N GLN A 75 59.00 24.79 -25.02
CA GLN A 75 59.82 25.60 -24.09
C GLN A 75 59.54 25.24 -22.60
N THR A 76 60.59 24.97 -21.96
CA THR A 76 61.09 24.78 -20.61
C THR A 76 60.89 25.97 -19.66
N VAL A 77 61.17 25.65 -18.37
CA VAL A 77 61.59 26.50 -17.22
C VAL A 77 60.45 26.85 -16.21
N ALA A 78 60.58 26.76 -14.91
CA ALA A 78 61.52 26.24 -13.91
C ALA A 78 60.87 26.34 -12.51
N HIS A 79 61.30 25.45 -11.62
CA HIS A 79 61.47 25.53 -10.16
C HIS A 79 60.68 26.54 -9.30
N ALA A 80 60.08 26.00 -8.22
CA ALA A 80 60.42 26.42 -6.85
C ALA A 80 59.95 25.38 -5.82
N GLU A 81 60.86 25.11 -4.92
CA GLU A 81 60.82 24.15 -3.81
C GLU A 81 59.90 24.60 -2.66
N GLY A 82 59.45 23.62 -1.86
CA GLY A 82 58.83 23.85 -0.56
C GLY A 82 58.51 22.54 0.14
N GLU A 83 59.46 22.08 0.97
CA GLU A 83 59.36 20.88 1.80
C GLU A 83 58.27 20.99 2.91
N ALA A 84 57.63 19.87 3.27
CA ALA A 84 57.56 19.36 4.62
C ALA A 84 56.74 18.05 4.76
N HIS A 85 57.44 17.03 5.18
CA HIS A 85 57.14 15.89 6.07
C HIS A 85 55.66 15.42 6.28
N ALA A 86 55.35 14.15 5.94
CA ALA A 86 55.21 13.06 6.91
C ALA A 86 54.72 11.75 6.28
N ALA A 87 55.33 10.73 6.69
CA ALA A 87 55.26 9.27 6.68
C ALA A 87 54.05 8.51 6.05
N PRO A 88 54.31 7.27 5.59
CA PRO A 88 53.45 6.52 4.67
C PRO A 88 52.49 5.56 5.41
N HIS A 89 51.26 5.47 4.89
CA HIS A 89 50.44 4.28 5.12
C HIS A 89 50.30 3.53 3.79
N GLU A 90 50.88 2.36 3.75
CA GLU A 90 50.63 1.33 2.73
C GLU A 90 49.16 1.01 2.66
N ALA A 91 48.54 1.30 1.53
CA ALA A 91 47.27 0.70 1.14
C ALA A 91 47.52 -0.06 -0.17
N ALA A 92 47.38 -1.36 -0.06
CA ALA A 92 47.54 -2.28 -1.19
C ALA A 92 46.53 -1.92 -2.30
N HIS A 93 47.05 -1.57 -3.46
CA HIS A 93 46.30 -1.53 -4.70
C HIS A 93 46.02 -2.97 -5.14
N ALA A 94 44.76 -3.40 -4.93
CA ALA A 94 44.18 -4.48 -5.72
C ALA A 94 43.51 -3.82 -6.92
N GLU A 95 44.20 -3.77 -8.04
CA GLU A 95 43.59 -3.51 -9.34
C GLU A 95 42.73 -4.72 -9.69
N GLY A 96 41.46 -4.65 -9.37
CA GLY A 96 40.44 -5.49 -9.92
C GLY A 96 39.80 -4.76 -11.09
N GLU A 97 40.20 -5.14 -12.30
CA GLU A 97 39.50 -4.78 -13.53
C GLU A 97 38.04 -5.15 -13.37
N ALA A 98 37.19 -4.14 -13.11
CA ALA A 98 35.73 -4.29 -13.21
C ALA A 98 35.42 -4.41 -14.71
N HIS A 99 35.43 -5.63 -15.22
CA HIS A 99 34.75 -5.92 -16.48
C HIS A 99 33.25 -5.55 -16.23
N ALA A 100 32.86 -4.42 -16.85
CA ALA A 100 31.46 -4.16 -17.10
C ALA A 100 30.96 -5.27 -18.02
N VAL A 101 30.37 -6.31 -17.44
CA VAL A 101 29.62 -7.32 -18.17
C VAL A 101 28.39 -6.58 -18.68
N PRO A 102 28.16 -6.51 -20.02
CA PRO A 102 26.89 -6.04 -20.51
C PRO A 102 25.82 -6.99 -19.91
N HIS A 103 24.87 -6.48 -19.15
CA HIS A 103 23.68 -7.22 -18.80
C HIS A 103 22.86 -7.42 -20.10
N GLU A 104 23.28 -8.35 -20.93
CA GLU A 104 22.32 -9.08 -21.75
C GLU A 104 21.39 -9.76 -20.74
N ALA A 105 20.15 -9.30 -20.73
CA ALA A 105 19.08 -9.94 -19.98
C ALA A 105 19.14 -11.45 -20.30
N ALA A 106 19.47 -12.26 -19.30
CA ALA A 106 19.44 -13.72 -19.43
C ALA A 106 18.05 -14.08 -19.97
N HIS A 107 17.99 -14.51 -21.21
CA HIS A 107 16.81 -15.10 -21.82
C HIS A 107 16.60 -16.50 -21.25
N GLY A 108 16.31 -16.59 -19.93
CA GLY A 108 15.58 -17.71 -19.40
C GLY A 108 14.15 -17.60 -19.95
N ASP A 109 13.52 -18.72 -20.24
CA ASP A 109 12.12 -18.84 -20.67
C ASP A 109 11.21 -18.04 -19.70
N HIS A 110 11.12 -16.72 -19.92
CA HIS A 110 10.18 -15.86 -19.20
C HIS A 110 8.79 -16.34 -19.59
N ALA A 111 8.01 -16.80 -18.62
CA ALA A 111 6.61 -17.15 -18.82
C ALA A 111 5.95 -16.02 -19.62
N GLU A 112 5.46 -16.36 -20.80
CA GLU A 112 4.94 -15.39 -21.75
C GLU A 112 3.88 -14.51 -21.08
N ILE A 113 4.11 -13.19 -21.02
CA ILE A 113 3.15 -12.24 -20.44
C ILE A 113 1.91 -12.24 -21.32
N THR A 114 0.82 -12.76 -20.80
CA THR A 114 -0.45 -12.91 -21.52
C THR A 114 -1.48 -11.87 -21.04
N TRP A 115 -2.59 -11.72 -21.78
CA TRP A 115 -3.71 -10.90 -21.32
C TRP A 115 -4.27 -11.35 -19.96
N MET A 116 -4.11 -12.62 -19.59
CA MET A 116 -4.49 -13.16 -18.27
C MET A 116 -3.63 -12.58 -17.15
N THR A 117 -2.36 -12.31 -17.40
CA THR A 117 -1.47 -11.64 -16.43
C THR A 117 -2.06 -10.30 -16.01
N ARG A 118 -2.57 -9.49 -16.95
CA ARG A 118 -3.19 -8.21 -16.63
C ARG A 118 -4.48 -8.38 -15.81
N VAL A 119 -5.26 -9.41 -16.06
CA VAL A 119 -6.47 -9.72 -15.27
C VAL A 119 -6.10 -10.09 -13.84
N TRP A 120 -5.13 -11.01 -13.65
CA TRP A 120 -4.70 -11.42 -12.32
C TRP A 120 -3.99 -10.31 -11.55
N ALA A 121 -3.19 -9.49 -12.21
CA ALA A 121 -2.55 -8.32 -11.60
C ALA A 121 -3.60 -7.31 -11.09
N ASN A 122 -4.67 -7.07 -11.86
CA ASN A 122 -5.79 -6.23 -11.43
C ASN A 122 -6.54 -6.81 -10.24
N LEU A 123 -6.78 -8.11 -10.22
CA LEU A 123 -7.42 -8.78 -9.10
C LEU A 123 -6.53 -8.70 -7.85
N LEU A 124 -5.21 -8.90 -7.98
CA LEU A 124 -4.26 -8.76 -6.89
C LEU A 124 -4.26 -7.33 -6.35
N MET A 125 -4.14 -6.33 -7.22
CA MET A 125 -4.15 -4.92 -6.87
C MET A 125 -5.38 -4.54 -6.04
N ASN A 126 -6.58 -4.84 -6.56
CA ASN A 126 -7.82 -4.46 -5.89
C ASN A 126 -8.08 -5.29 -4.63
N SER A 127 -7.78 -6.61 -4.63
CA SER A 127 -7.94 -7.44 -3.44
C SER A 127 -7.05 -6.97 -2.28
N TYR A 128 -5.78 -6.64 -2.57
CA TYR A 128 -4.84 -6.12 -1.59
C TYR A 128 -5.22 -4.71 -1.12
N TYR A 129 -5.57 -3.80 -2.04
CA TYR A 129 -5.94 -2.42 -1.72
C TYR A 129 -7.14 -2.34 -0.75
N PHE A 130 -8.24 -3.01 -1.07
CA PHE A 130 -9.42 -3.02 -0.20
C PHE A 130 -9.19 -3.79 1.11
N TRP A 131 -8.32 -4.80 1.10
CA TRP A 131 -7.92 -5.51 2.30
C TRP A 131 -7.13 -4.61 3.26
N LEU A 132 -6.27 -3.72 2.77
CA LEU A 132 -5.53 -2.76 3.57
C LEU A 132 -6.45 -1.84 4.40
N PHE A 133 -7.65 -1.50 3.93
CA PHE A 133 -8.61 -0.71 4.71
C PHE A 133 -9.03 -1.42 6.00
N ALA A 134 -9.24 -2.72 5.94
CA ALA A 134 -9.60 -3.49 7.12
C ALA A 134 -8.41 -3.70 8.07
N VAL A 135 -7.21 -3.85 7.52
CA VAL A 135 -5.96 -4.00 8.27
C VAL A 135 -5.63 -2.73 9.04
N GLY A 136 -5.66 -1.56 8.38
CA GLY A 136 -5.43 -0.27 9.03
C GLY A 136 -6.45 0.02 10.14
N ALA A 137 -7.72 -0.35 9.94
CA ALA A 137 -8.75 -0.23 10.97
C ALA A 137 -8.50 -1.15 12.18
N LEU A 138 -8.05 -2.40 11.95
CA LEU A 138 -7.70 -3.32 13.04
C LEU A 138 -6.51 -2.81 13.85
N PHE A 139 -5.48 -2.31 13.16
CA PHE A 139 -4.34 -1.68 13.80
C PHE A 139 -4.77 -0.46 14.64
N PHE A 140 -5.65 0.39 14.11
CA PHE A 140 -6.12 1.57 14.84
C PHE A 140 -6.91 1.20 16.09
N ILE A 141 -7.80 0.19 16.03
CA ILE A 141 -8.47 -0.35 17.22
C ILE A 141 -7.44 -0.80 18.26
N ALA A 142 -6.44 -1.56 17.84
CA ALA A 142 -5.44 -2.12 18.75
C ALA A 142 -4.61 -1.03 19.43
N VAL A 143 -4.16 -0.02 18.68
CA VAL A 143 -3.43 1.14 19.23
C VAL A 143 -4.28 1.91 20.24
N ASN A 144 -5.56 2.18 19.92
CA ASN A 144 -6.46 2.89 20.85
C ASN A 144 -6.66 2.13 22.16
N TYR A 145 -6.75 0.79 22.13
CA TYR A 145 -6.84 -0.01 23.36
C TYR A 145 -5.55 0.02 24.18
N VAL A 146 -4.38 -0.09 23.54
CA VAL A 146 -3.09 -0.11 24.24
C VAL A 146 -2.74 1.28 24.77
N ALA A 147 -3.04 2.33 24.02
CA ALA A 147 -2.82 3.71 24.44
C ALA A 147 -3.88 4.23 25.44
N ASN A 148 -4.94 3.44 25.74
CA ASN A 148 -6.09 3.89 26.52
C ASN A 148 -6.69 5.20 25.98
N ALA A 149 -6.77 5.34 24.64
CA ALA A 149 -7.22 6.56 23.99
C ALA A 149 -8.75 6.71 24.11
N GLY A 150 -9.19 7.70 24.90
CA GLY A 150 -10.61 7.97 25.12
C GLY A 150 -11.29 8.65 23.92
N TRP A 151 -10.61 9.56 23.24
CA TRP A 151 -11.19 10.42 22.19
C TRP A 151 -11.87 9.65 21.03
N ALA A 152 -11.32 8.51 20.62
CA ALA A 152 -11.76 7.75 19.45
C ALA A 152 -12.87 6.73 19.74
N VAL A 153 -13.35 6.62 20.98
CA VAL A 153 -14.32 5.58 21.39
C VAL A 153 -15.64 5.70 20.64
N MET A 154 -16.09 6.93 20.34
CA MET A 154 -17.29 7.16 19.52
C MET A 154 -17.16 6.61 18.09
N LEU A 155 -15.93 6.50 17.55
CA LEU A 155 -15.67 5.94 16.22
C LEU A 155 -15.44 4.43 16.22
N LYS A 156 -15.32 3.80 17.40
CA LYS A 156 -14.96 2.39 17.58
C LYS A 156 -15.79 1.44 16.72
N ARG A 157 -17.11 1.66 16.63
CA ARG A 157 -18.01 0.79 15.86
C ARG A 157 -17.82 0.90 14.35
N ILE A 158 -17.40 2.06 13.85
CA ILE A 158 -17.01 2.24 12.45
C ILE A 158 -15.74 1.45 12.16
N MET A 159 -14.71 1.58 13.03
CA MET A 159 -13.48 0.80 12.92
C MET A 159 -13.75 -0.70 12.90
N GLU A 160 -14.54 -1.19 13.86
CA GLU A 160 -14.93 -2.60 13.95
C GLU A 160 -15.72 -3.08 12.72
N ALA A 161 -16.54 -2.23 12.12
CA ALA A 161 -17.25 -2.55 10.90
C ALA A 161 -16.31 -2.66 9.68
N GLN A 162 -15.32 -1.76 9.56
CA GLN A 162 -14.30 -1.87 8.52
C GLN A 162 -13.51 -3.19 8.65
N THR A 163 -13.14 -3.58 9.88
CA THR A 163 -12.45 -4.87 10.10
C THR A 163 -13.27 -6.09 9.72
N ALA A 164 -14.60 -5.96 9.54
CA ALA A 164 -15.42 -7.09 9.09
C ALA A 164 -15.00 -7.58 7.70
N TYR A 165 -14.50 -6.68 6.85
CA TYR A 165 -14.00 -7.03 5.53
C TYR A 165 -12.74 -7.91 5.59
N LEU A 166 -12.00 -7.92 6.70
CA LEU A 166 -10.80 -8.74 6.84
C LEU A 166 -11.07 -10.23 6.53
N PHE A 167 -12.25 -10.75 6.90
CA PHE A 167 -12.62 -12.14 6.59
C PHE A 167 -12.82 -12.36 5.09
N VAL A 168 -13.69 -11.59 4.48
CA VAL A 168 -14.02 -11.71 3.05
C VAL A 168 -12.80 -11.35 2.20
N GLY A 169 -12.14 -10.23 2.52
CA GLY A 169 -10.97 -9.74 1.81
C GLY A 169 -9.78 -10.71 1.88
N SER A 170 -9.55 -11.34 3.05
CA SER A 170 -8.47 -12.34 3.19
C SER A 170 -8.71 -13.60 2.36
N ILE A 171 -9.94 -14.06 2.28
CA ILE A 171 -10.30 -15.22 1.43
C ILE A 171 -10.09 -14.86 -0.03
N ILE A 172 -10.60 -13.71 -0.49
CA ILE A 172 -10.43 -13.28 -1.88
C ILE A 172 -8.95 -13.08 -2.20
N LEU A 173 -8.20 -12.39 -1.36
CA LEU A 173 -6.77 -12.16 -1.53
C LEU A 173 -6.00 -13.49 -1.64
N PHE A 174 -6.28 -14.44 -0.75
CA PHE A 174 -5.63 -15.75 -0.79
C PHE A 174 -5.97 -16.53 -2.07
N LEU A 175 -7.23 -16.52 -2.51
CA LEU A 175 -7.64 -17.16 -3.76
C LEU A 175 -6.96 -16.51 -4.97
N VAL A 176 -6.84 -15.18 -4.99
CA VAL A 176 -6.16 -14.45 -6.07
C VAL A 176 -4.65 -14.80 -6.09
N ILE A 177 -4.01 -14.88 -4.92
CA ILE A 177 -2.61 -15.30 -4.82
C ILE A 177 -2.46 -16.75 -5.28
N TYR A 178 -3.36 -17.66 -4.86
CA TYR A 178 -3.26 -19.07 -5.16
C TYR A 178 -3.46 -19.40 -6.65
N PHE A 179 -4.52 -18.86 -7.26
CA PHE A 179 -4.83 -19.14 -8.67
C PHE A 179 -4.08 -18.21 -9.64
N GLY A 180 -3.64 -17.05 -9.19
CA GLY A 180 -2.89 -16.08 -9.99
C GLY A 180 -1.37 -16.14 -9.77
N ALA A 181 -0.86 -17.15 -9.07
CA ALA A 181 0.54 -17.25 -8.68
C ALA A 181 1.48 -17.17 -9.89
N ASP A 182 1.26 -18.02 -10.89
CA ASP A 182 2.12 -18.14 -12.07
C ASP A 182 2.07 -16.86 -12.95
N PHE A 183 0.99 -16.08 -12.87
CA PHE A 183 0.83 -14.82 -13.59
C PHE A 183 1.42 -13.64 -12.85
N ASN A 184 1.24 -13.56 -11.52
CA ASN A 184 1.68 -12.41 -10.72
C ASN A 184 3.15 -12.52 -10.31
N TYR A 185 3.67 -13.75 -10.18
CA TYR A 185 5.02 -14.03 -9.71
C TYR A 185 5.84 -14.80 -10.74
N HIS A 186 5.62 -14.49 -12.03
CA HIS A 186 6.26 -15.16 -13.16
C HIS A 186 7.79 -15.01 -13.19
N HIS A 187 8.37 -14.09 -12.43
CA HIS A 187 9.82 -13.91 -12.33
C HIS A 187 10.51 -14.97 -11.47
N TRP A 188 9.85 -15.50 -10.43
CA TRP A 188 10.54 -16.38 -9.50
C TRP A 188 9.87 -17.76 -9.30
N ILE A 189 8.56 -17.90 -9.49
CA ILE A 189 7.89 -19.21 -9.34
C ILE A 189 8.41 -20.23 -10.36
N PRO A 190 8.45 -19.91 -11.68
CA PRO A 190 9.00 -20.85 -12.65
C PRO A 190 10.48 -21.15 -12.43
N TYR A 191 11.27 -20.16 -11.97
CA TYR A 191 12.67 -20.38 -11.64
C TYR A 191 12.86 -21.46 -10.57
N PHE A 192 12.15 -21.37 -9.45
CA PHE A 192 12.26 -22.33 -8.36
C PHE A 192 11.57 -23.67 -8.65
N ASP A 193 10.73 -23.76 -9.67
CA ASP A 193 10.13 -25.02 -10.15
C ASP A 193 11.02 -25.74 -11.18
N SER A 194 12.05 -25.06 -11.69
CA SER A 194 12.97 -25.59 -12.70
C SER A 194 14.17 -26.32 -12.07
N GLU A 195 14.89 -27.12 -12.88
CA GLU A 195 16.16 -27.73 -12.49
C GLU A 195 17.32 -26.72 -12.41
N ILE A 196 17.06 -25.46 -12.72
CA ILE A 196 18.05 -24.36 -12.69
C ILE A 196 18.31 -23.93 -11.25
N ALA A 197 17.29 -23.94 -10.41
CA ALA A 197 17.40 -23.59 -9.00
C ALA A 197 18.42 -24.48 -8.27
N GLY A 198 19.39 -23.86 -7.58
CA GLY A 198 20.48 -24.56 -6.90
C GLY A 198 21.61 -25.06 -7.80
N ASN A 199 21.50 -24.97 -9.13
CA ASN A 199 22.53 -25.39 -10.08
C ASN A 199 23.44 -24.22 -10.49
N THR A 200 24.49 -23.96 -9.71
CA THR A 200 25.45 -22.87 -9.96
C THR A 200 26.22 -22.97 -11.28
N LYS A 201 26.09 -24.08 -12.01
CA LYS A 201 26.75 -24.29 -13.31
C LYS A 201 25.82 -24.00 -14.50
N SER A 202 24.54 -23.78 -14.26
CA SER A 202 23.61 -23.40 -15.31
C SER A 202 23.92 -22.00 -15.81
N PRO A 203 23.89 -21.71 -17.12
CA PRO A 203 24.02 -20.37 -17.64
C PRO A 203 22.90 -19.43 -17.18
N ASP A 204 21.73 -19.97 -16.84
CA ASP A 204 20.55 -19.22 -16.38
C ASP A 204 20.44 -19.15 -14.85
N PHE A 205 21.53 -19.48 -14.13
CA PHE A 205 21.57 -19.41 -12.67
C PHE A 205 21.50 -17.96 -12.17
N ASP A 206 20.49 -17.66 -11.36
CA ASP A 206 20.30 -16.33 -10.76
C ASP A 206 20.69 -16.34 -9.28
N ALA A 207 21.85 -15.75 -8.98
CA ALA A 207 22.39 -15.70 -7.63
C ALA A 207 21.54 -14.81 -6.67
N ILE A 208 20.82 -13.80 -7.22
CA ILE A 208 19.98 -12.90 -6.43
C ILE A 208 18.70 -13.64 -5.99
N LEU A 209 18.04 -14.33 -6.91
CA LEU A 209 16.88 -15.15 -6.59
C LEU A 209 17.24 -16.26 -5.59
N GLU A 210 18.36 -16.97 -5.82
CA GLU A 210 18.79 -18.05 -4.95
C GLU A 210 19.07 -17.56 -3.52
N SER A 211 19.66 -16.38 -3.36
CA SER A 211 19.89 -15.79 -2.04
C SER A 211 18.58 -15.49 -1.27
N LYS A 212 17.46 -15.33 -1.98
CA LYS A 212 16.11 -15.06 -1.43
C LYS A 212 15.25 -16.32 -1.28
N HIS A 213 15.73 -17.50 -1.64
CA HIS A 213 14.97 -18.76 -1.60
C HIS A 213 14.35 -19.05 -0.22
N TRP A 214 15.01 -18.65 0.86
CA TRP A 214 14.47 -18.78 2.21
C TRP A 214 13.12 -18.05 2.41
N LEU A 215 12.86 -16.98 1.67
CA LEU A 215 11.63 -16.18 1.71
C LEU A 215 10.75 -16.43 0.48
N LEU A 216 11.33 -16.43 -0.73
CA LEU A 216 10.63 -16.61 -1.99
C LEU A 216 10.49 -18.11 -2.30
N ASN A 217 9.51 -18.74 -1.70
CA ASN A 217 9.19 -20.14 -1.98
C ASN A 217 7.68 -20.39 -1.80
N LYS A 218 7.18 -21.47 -2.43
CA LYS A 218 5.77 -21.84 -2.36
C LYS A 218 5.28 -22.11 -0.94
N GLY A 219 6.14 -22.66 -0.07
CA GLY A 219 5.83 -22.88 1.34
C GLY A 219 5.60 -21.55 2.10
N ALA A 220 6.39 -20.53 1.83
CA ALA A 220 6.22 -19.22 2.44
C ALA A 220 4.91 -18.56 1.97
N ILE A 221 4.65 -18.51 0.67
CA ILE A 221 3.46 -17.81 0.17
C ILE A 221 2.16 -18.56 0.48
N PHE A 222 2.12 -19.88 0.32
CA PHE A 222 0.90 -20.68 0.53
C PHE A 222 0.74 -21.23 1.95
N GLY A 223 1.77 -21.17 2.77
CA GLY A 223 1.74 -21.59 4.18
C GLY A 223 1.70 -20.41 5.15
N PHE A 224 2.68 -19.51 5.07
CA PHE A 224 2.79 -18.39 6.00
C PHE A 224 1.72 -17.32 5.79
N VAL A 225 1.39 -16.96 4.54
CA VAL A 225 0.36 -15.94 4.26
C VAL A 225 -0.97 -16.32 4.90
N PRO A 226 -1.60 -17.49 4.60
CA PRO A 226 -2.87 -17.85 5.22
C PRO A 226 -2.76 -18.01 6.75
N PHE A 227 -1.63 -18.48 7.28
CA PHE A 227 -1.41 -18.53 8.72
C PHE A 227 -1.57 -17.15 9.37
N VAL A 228 -0.89 -16.13 8.83
CA VAL A 228 -1.00 -14.77 9.36
C VAL A 228 -2.43 -14.24 9.23
N LEU A 229 -3.09 -14.43 8.09
CA LEU A 229 -4.47 -14.00 7.86
C LEU A 229 -5.44 -14.63 8.87
N ILE A 230 -5.26 -15.92 9.20
CA ILE A 230 -6.06 -16.63 10.21
C ILE A 230 -5.82 -16.04 11.60
N VAL A 231 -4.57 -15.80 11.99
CA VAL A 231 -4.23 -15.20 13.30
C VAL A 231 -4.86 -13.82 13.44
N TRP A 232 -4.72 -12.95 12.42
CA TRP A 232 -5.30 -11.61 12.46
C TRP A 232 -6.83 -11.63 12.53
N TYR A 233 -7.46 -12.54 11.78
CA TYR A 233 -8.90 -12.71 11.87
C TYR A 233 -9.34 -13.22 13.25
N GLY A 234 -8.58 -14.14 13.86
CA GLY A 234 -8.80 -14.63 15.22
C GLY A 234 -8.76 -13.49 16.26
N VAL A 235 -7.77 -12.61 16.17
CA VAL A 235 -7.67 -11.42 17.03
C VAL A 235 -8.87 -10.49 16.80
N ARG A 236 -9.17 -10.16 15.55
CA ARG A 236 -10.35 -9.35 15.18
C ARG A 236 -11.63 -9.94 15.77
N PHE A 237 -11.83 -11.24 15.61
CA PHE A 237 -13.01 -11.93 16.14
C PHE A 237 -13.11 -11.80 17.68
N LYS A 238 -11.98 -11.97 18.38
CA LYS A 238 -11.90 -11.84 19.82
C LYS A 238 -12.19 -10.42 20.29
N LEU A 239 -11.59 -9.41 19.63
CA LEU A 239 -11.83 -8.00 19.95
C LEU A 239 -13.31 -7.63 19.74
N ARG A 240 -13.92 -8.06 18.63
CA ARG A 240 -15.33 -7.80 18.36
C ARG A 240 -16.25 -8.50 19.37
N LYS A 241 -15.95 -9.75 19.71
CA LYS A 241 -16.72 -10.50 20.72
C LYS A 241 -16.69 -9.81 22.08
N ASN A 242 -15.51 -9.38 22.53
CA ASN A 242 -15.33 -8.65 23.78
C ASN A 242 -16.10 -7.31 23.74
N SER A 243 -16.01 -6.58 22.63
CA SER A 243 -16.65 -5.27 22.46
C SER A 243 -18.19 -5.36 22.50
N VAL A 244 -18.78 -6.40 21.91
CA VAL A 244 -20.23 -6.63 21.98
C VAL A 244 -20.65 -7.12 23.38
N ALA A 245 -19.83 -7.94 24.04
CA ALA A 245 -20.09 -8.38 25.41
C ALA A 245 -20.00 -7.21 26.42
N GLU A 246 -19.11 -6.25 26.17
CA GLU A 246 -18.97 -5.01 26.97
C GLU A 246 -20.27 -4.20 27.00
N ASP A 247 -21.06 -4.19 25.91
CA ASP A 247 -22.34 -3.51 25.86
C ASP A 247 -23.40 -4.11 26.88
N GLN A 248 -23.21 -5.38 27.25
CA GLN A 248 -24.13 -6.10 28.12
C GLN A 248 -23.65 -6.20 29.57
N THR A 249 -22.34 -6.03 29.80
CA THR A 249 -21.74 -6.22 31.12
C THR A 249 -21.05 -4.93 31.58
N LYS A 250 -21.40 -4.49 32.81
CA LYS A 250 -20.70 -3.39 33.46
C LYS A 250 -19.39 -3.91 34.05
N GLY A 251 -18.27 -3.23 33.80
CA GLY A 251 -16.97 -3.55 34.40
C GLY A 251 -15.79 -3.55 33.41
N LEU A 252 -14.59 -3.58 33.94
CA LEU A 252 -13.33 -3.41 33.18
C LEU A 252 -12.75 -4.72 32.62
N SER A 253 -13.36 -5.88 32.91
CA SER A 253 -12.79 -7.18 32.55
C SER A 253 -12.67 -7.38 31.03
N MET A 254 -13.71 -7.01 30.27
CA MET A 254 -13.70 -7.11 28.80
C MET A 254 -12.74 -6.10 28.18
N PHE A 255 -12.68 -4.89 28.72
CA PHE A 255 -11.70 -3.87 28.30
C PHE A 255 -10.26 -4.35 28.50
N LYS A 256 -9.89 -4.82 29.71
CA LYS A 256 -8.54 -5.36 30.00
C LYS A 256 -8.19 -6.55 29.11
N ASN A 257 -9.16 -7.43 28.80
CA ASN A 257 -8.96 -8.55 27.90
C ASN A 257 -8.69 -8.06 26.46
N SER A 258 -9.44 -7.06 26.00
CA SER A 258 -9.23 -6.44 24.68
C SER A 258 -7.87 -5.77 24.59
N THR A 259 -7.43 -5.06 25.63
CA THR A 259 -6.09 -4.45 25.70
C THR A 259 -4.96 -5.50 25.58
N ARG A 260 -5.10 -6.66 26.26
CA ARG A 260 -4.09 -7.74 26.14
C ARG A 260 -4.03 -8.32 24.74
N TRP A 261 -5.18 -8.57 24.09
CA TRP A 261 -5.22 -9.06 22.72
C TRP A 261 -4.71 -8.02 21.72
N SER A 262 -4.95 -6.75 21.97
CA SER A 262 -4.44 -5.65 21.17
C SER A 262 -2.92 -5.52 21.29
N ALA A 263 -2.34 -5.66 22.50
CA ALA A 263 -0.89 -5.66 22.70
C ALA A 263 -0.22 -6.84 21.97
N PHE A 264 -0.79 -8.05 22.09
CA PHE A 264 -0.33 -9.21 21.31
C PHE A 264 -0.38 -8.93 19.80
N PHE A 265 -1.50 -8.36 19.33
CA PHE A 265 -1.68 -8.07 17.91
C PHE A 265 -0.63 -7.07 17.41
N ILE A 266 -0.40 -5.96 18.10
CA ILE A 266 0.57 -4.93 17.66
C ILE A 266 1.97 -5.52 17.53
N PHE A 267 2.40 -6.32 18.51
CA PHE A 267 3.70 -7.00 18.45
C PHE A 267 3.78 -7.97 17.27
N PHE A 268 2.79 -8.84 17.11
CA PHE A 268 2.75 -9.80 16.01
C PHE A 268 2.59 -9.11 14.65
N PHE A 269 1.81 -8.02 14.59
CA PHE A 269 1.55 -7.23 13.40
C PHE A 269 2.83 -6.63 12.82
N ALA A 270 3.70 -6.07 13.64
CA ALA A 270 4.93 -5.42 13.17
C ALA A 270 5.78 -6.35 12.29
N PHE A 271 5.97 -7.60 12.71
CA PHE A 271 6.74 -8.58 11.95
C PHE A 271 5.94 -9.20 10.80
N SER A 272 4.70 -9.60 11.07
CA SER A 272 3.89 -10.31 10.09
C SER A 272 3.43 -9.40 8.94
N PHE A 273 3.14 -8.13 9.20
CA PHE A 273 2.79 -7.18 8.14
C PHE A 273 3.99 -6.90 7.22
N SER A 274 5.20 -6.78 7.80
CA SER A 274 6.42 -6.61 7.01
C SER A 274 6.65 -7.81 6.10
N ALA A 275 6.56 -9.01 6.65
CA ALA A 275 6.71 -10.24 5.86
C ALA A 275 5.63 -10.37 4.76
N LEU A 276 4.35 -10.05 5.07
CA LEU A 276 3.29 -10.06 4.06
C LEU A 276 3.52 -9.04 2.94
N SER A 277 3.98 -7.82 3.27
CA SER A 277 4.29 -6.79 2.27
C SER A 277 5.41 -7.23 1.33
N TRP A 278 6.43 -7.89 1.86
CA TRP A 278 7.54 -8.43 1.07
C TRP A 278 7.12 -9.64 0.22
N LEU A 279 6.34 -10.57 0.78
CA LEU A 279 5.90 -11.78 0.08
C LEU A 279 4.83 -11.52 -0.99
N ILE A 280 3.92 -10.56 -0.76
CA ILE A 280 2.76 -10.38 -1.65
C ILE A 280 3.04 -9.34 -2.73
N ILE A 281 3.70 -8.23 -2.39
CA ILE A 281 3.86 -7.10 -3.32
C ILE A 281 5.31 -6.91 -3.75
N MET A 282 6.27 -6.83 -2.81
CA MET A 282 7.66 -6.58 -3.18
C MET A 282 8.25 -7.72 -4.03
N SER A 283 7.81 -8.95 -3.81
CA SER A 283 8.26 -10.13 -4.56
C SER A 283 7.86 -10.12 -6.05
N ILE A 284 6.99 -9.21 -6.47
CA ILE A 284 6.67 -8.98 -7.89
C ILE A 284 7.93 -8.51 -8.62
N ASP A 285 8.66 -7.55 -8.05
CA ASP A 285 9.97 -7.11 -8.53
C ASP A 285 11.07 -7.93 -7.80
N ALA A 286 11.23 -9.19 -8.19
CA ALA A 286 11.99 -10.20 -7.43
C ALA A 286 13.47 -9.85 -7.21
N HIS A 287 14.11 -9.13 -8.13
CA HIS A 287 15.49 -8.69 -8.04
C HIS A 287 15.68 -7.48 -7.12
N TRP A 288 14.63 -6.68 -6.94
CA TRP A 288 14.66 -5.52 -6.07
C TRP A 288 14.30 -5.86 -4.61
N TYR A 289 14.78 -5.06 -3.65
CA TYR A 289 14.38 -5.17 -2.25
C TYR A 289 14.51 -3.83 -1.52
N SER A 290 13.64 -3.63 -0.54
CA SER A 290 13.71 -2.49 0.38
C SER A 290 13.05 -2.86 1.71
N THR A 291 13.76 -2.64 2.81
CA THR A 291 13.21 -2.84 4.16
C THR A 291 12.13 -1.81 4.48
N MET A 292 12.26 -0.58 3.94
CA MET A 292 11.28 0.50 4.10
C MET A 292 9.97 0.26 3.36
N PHE A 293 9.94 -0.70 2.43
CA PHE A 293 8.75 -1.03 1.65
C PHE A 293 7.55 -1.45 2.53
N SER A 294 7.80 -2.15 3.63
CA SER A 294 6.74 -2.52 4.58
C SER A 294 6.18 -1.31 5.33
N VAL A 295 7.03 -0.35 5.70
CA VAL A 295 6.61 0.90 6.36
C VAL A 295 5.81 1.77 5.37
N TYR A 296 6.23 1.78 4.12
CA TYR A 296 5.49 2.43 3.03
C TYR A 296 4.07 1.85 2.87
N ASN A 297 3.95 0.53 2.76
CA ASN A 297 2.65 -0.14 2.69
C ASN A 297 1.80 0.07 3.95
N PHE A 298 2.42 0.15 5.14
CA PHE A 298 1.72 0.48 6.37
C PHE A 298 1.15 1.90 6.34
N ALA A 299 1.90 2.88 5.83
CA ALA A 299 1.40 4.24 5.69
C ALA A 299 0.17 4.29 4.78
N ILE A 300 0.19 3.57 3.65
CA ILE A 300 -0.95 3.42 2.74
C ILE A 300 -2.15 2.80 3.48
N ALA A 301 -1.94 1.66 4.16
CA ALA A 301 -3.00 0.96 4.88
C ALA A 301 -3.69 1.85 5.91
N PHE A 302 -2.90 2.63 6.64
CA PHE A 302 -3.43 3.43 7.72
C PHE A 302 -4.15 4.69 7.22
N VAL A 303 -3.54 5.46 6.30
CA VAL A 303 -4.17 6.69 5.77
C VAL A 303 -5.44 6.39 4.97
N THR A 304 -5.45 5.30 4.19
CA THR A 304 -6.65 4.89 3.45
C THR A 304 -7.75 4.39 4.39
N SER A 305 -7.40 3.66 5.44
CA SER A 305 -8.36 3.25 6.48
C SER A 305 -9.01 4.45 7.18
N LEU A 306 -8.22 5.48 7.56
CA LEU A 306 -8.74 6.72 8.15
C LEU A 306 -9.65 7.47 7.18
N SER A 307 -9.27 7.52 5.90
CA SER A 307 -10.06 8.17 4.85
C SER A 307 -11.41 7.47 4.64
N VAL A 308 -11.43 6.14 4.60
CA VAL A 308 -12.65 5.34 4.54
C VAL A 308 -13.51 5.55 5.79
N MET A 309 -12.90 5.63 6.97
CA MET A 309 -13.60 5.91 8.23
C MET A 309 -14.29 7.28 8.18
N MET A 310 -13.61 8.30 7.65
CA MET A 310 -14.18 9.64 7.43
C MET A 310 -15.40 9.57 6.50
N LEU A 311 -15.31 8.86 5.37
CA LEU A 311 -16.44 8.70 4.44
C LEU A 311 -17.63 8.01 5.09
N ILE A 312 -17.40 6.93 5.85
CA ILE A 312 -18.47 6.19 6.54
C ILE A 312 -19.12 7.09 7.61
N LEU A 313 -18.33 7.80 8.41
CA LEU A 313 -18.83 8.70 9.44
C LEU A 313 -19.73 9.79 8.86
N GLN A 314 -19.27 10.45 7.80
CA GLN A 314 -20.03 11.51 7.14
C GLN A 314 -21.29 10.96 6.44
N TYR A 315 -21.21 9.75 5.86
CA TYR A 315 -22.39 9.06 5.34
C TYR A 315 -23.43 8.81 6.44
N LEU A 316 -23.02 8.32 7.62
CA LEU A 316 -23.91 8.09 8.74
C LEU A 316 -24.51 9.39 9.26
N LYS A 317 -23.71 10.44 9.44
CA LYS A 317 -24.19 11.79 9.83
C LYS A 317 -25.20 12.34 8.82
N SER A 318 -25.00 12.16 7.52
CA SER A 318 -25.94 12.60 6.47
C SER A 318 -27.28 11.88 6.51
N LYS A 319 -27.37 10.72 7.20
CA LYS A 319 -28.60 9.94 7.42
C LYS A 319 -29.22 10.16 8.79
N GLY A 320 -28.70 11.12 9.58
CA GLY A 320 -29.19 11.41 10.94
C GLY A 320 -28.70 10.43 12.00
N TYR A 321 -27.65 9.66 11.70
CA TYR A 321 -26.98 8.79 12.65
C TYR A 321 -25.71 9.45 13.21
N MET A 322 -25.29 9.02 14.40
CA MET A 322 -24.03 9.46 15.02
C MET A 322 -23.93 10.97 15.26
N GLU A 323 -25.03 11.62 15.55
CA GLU A 323 -25.09 13.07 15.84
C GLU A 323 -24.31 13.45 17.12
N MET A 324 -24.13 12.50 18.06
CA MET A 324 -23.36 12.70 19.28
C MET A 324 -21.84 12.76 19.06
N VAL A 325 -21.34 12.41 17.86
CA VAL A 325 -19.93 12.56 17.52
C VAL A 325 -19.62 14.05 17.30
N SER A 326 -18.84 14.64 18.21
CA SER A 326 -18.46 16.06 18.17
C SER A 326 -17.63 16.39 16.94
N ASP A 327 -17.65 17.66 16.55
CA ASP A 327 -16.80 18.15 15.46
C ASP A 327 -15.32 18.09 15.83
N ASP A 328 -14.97 18.04 17.11
CA ASP A 328 -13.61 17.91 17.58
C ASP A 328 -13.08 16.47 17.36
N VAL A 329 -13.91 15.44 17.52
CA VAL A 329 -13.56 14.07 17.14
C VAL A 329 -13.34 13.95 15.62
N VAL A 330 -14.18 14.61 14.81
CA VAL A 330 -14.02 14.67 13.35
C VAL A 330 -12.74 15.40 12.98
N HIS A 331 -12.44 16.51 13.65
CA HIS A 331 -11.20 17.28 13.47
C HIS A 331 -9.96 16.46 13.81
N ASP A 332 -10.00 15.66 14.89
CA ASP A 332 -8.90 14.79 15.28
C ASP A 332 -8.66 13.69 14.26
N LEU A 333 -9.71 13.08 13.72
CA LEU A 333 -9.60 12.14 12.61
C LEU A 333 -8.95 12.81 11.38
N GLY A 334 -9.32 14.06 11.07
CA GLY A 334 -8.70 14.86 10.03
C GLY A 334 -7.21 15.18 10.29
N LYS A 335 -6.80 15.36 11.55
CA LYS A 335 -5.37 15.51 11.92
C LYS A 335 -4.59 14.22 11.65
N PHE A 336 -5.15 13.05 11.98
CA PHE A 336 -4.51 11.77 11.67
C PHE A 336 -4.37 11.57 10.15
N MET A 337 -5.40 11.87 9.36
CA MET A 337 -5.31 11.83 7.89
C MET A 337 -4.17 12.73 7.39
N PHE A 338 -4.11 13.98 7.86
CA PHE A 338 -3.05 14.92 7.50
C PHE A 338 -1.66 14.41 7.88
N ALA A 339 -1.49 13.94 9.12
CA ALA A 339 -0.21 13.45 9.62
C ALA A 339 0.30 12.24 8.82
N PHE A 340 -0.59 11.31 8.45
CA PHE A 340 -0.20 10.12 7.71
C PHE A 340 -0.02 10.35 6.20
N CYS A 341 -0.62 11.39 5.61
CA CYS A 341 -0.22 11.86 4.27
C CYS A 341 1.21 12.40 4.27
N ILE A 342 1.60 13.16 5.32
CA ILE A 342 2.98 13.64 5.47
C ILE A 342 3.94 12.48 5.70
N PHE A 343 3.56 11.53 6.57
CA PHE A 343 4.37 10.35 6.85
C PHE A 343 4.60 9.50 5.59
N TRP A 344 3.54 9.26 4.81
CA TRP A 344 3.66 8.57 3.52
C TRP A 344 4.60 9.33 2.57
N GLY A 345 4.40 10.64 2.41
CA GLY A 345 5.25 11.48 1.56
C GLY A 345 6.72 11.49 1.99
N TYR A 346 6.98 11.50 3.31
CA TYR A 346 8.33 11.39 3.85
C TYR A 346 8.97 10.04 3.49
N ILE A 347 8.26 8.92 3.69
CA ILE A 347 8.79 7.59 3.36
C ILE A 347 9.02 7.44 1.86
N PHE A 348 8.07 7.90 1.03
CA PHE A 348 8.17 7.88 -0.43
C PHE A 348 9.40 8.66 -0.90
N LEU A 349 9.53 9.93 -0.48
CA LEU A 349 10.62 10.79 -0.90
C LEU A 349 11.97 10.32 -0.37
N SER A 350 12.04 9.84 0.88
CA SER A 350 13.29 9.34 1.45
C SER A 350 13.79 8.10 0.73
N GLN A 351 12.89 7.17 0.38
CA GLN A 351 13.24 5.96 -0.37
C GLN A 351 13.73 6.31 -1.78
N TRP A 352 12.99 7.16 -2.50
CA TRP A 352 13.38 7.63 -3.82
C TRP A 352 14.72 8.39 -3.80
N LEU A 353 14.88 9.32 -2.84
CA LEU A 353 16.09 10.15 -2.73
C LEU A 353 17.33 9.31 -2.42
N LEU A 354 17.23 8.31 -1.55
CA LEU A 354 18.35 7.43 -1.22
C LEU A 354 18.80 6.63 -2.44
N ILE A 355 17.87 6.03 -3.17
CA ILE A 355 18.17 5.25 -4.37
C ILE A 355 18.71 6.15 -5.49
N TRP A 356 18.13 7.34 -5.68
CA TRP A 356 18.65 8.33 -6.63
C TRP A 356 20.08 8.80 -6.28
N TYR A 357 20.37 9.01 -4.99
CA TYR A 357 21.67 9.48 -4.53
C TYR A 357 22.76 8.39 -4.66
N THR A 358 22.46 7.15 -4.30
CA THR A 358 23.42 6.03 -4.39
C THR A 358 23.64 5.60 -5.84
N ASN A 359 22.65 5.75 -6.69
CA ASN A 359 22.65 5.42 -8.12
C ASN A 359 23.21 4.01 -8.41
N LEU A 360 22.85 3.03 -7.58
CA LEU A 360 23.20 1.63 -7.79
C LEU A 360 22.30 1.04 -8.88
N PRO A 361 22.85 0.45 -9.96
CA PRO A 361 22.05 -0.06 -11.08
C PRO A 361 20.97 -1.06 -10.66
N GLU A 362 21.26 -1.93 -9.69
CA GLU A 362 20.34 -2.94 -9.21
C GLU A 362 19.13 -2.34 -8.48
N GLU A 363 19.27 -1.14 -7.91
CA GLU A 363 18.20 -0.47 -7.16
C GLU A 363 17.43 0.52 -8.02
N THR A 364 18.09 1.19 -9.00
CA THR A 364 17.46 2.23 -9.82
C THR A 364 16.42 1.67 -10.78
N VAL A 365 16.57 0.45 -11.27
CA VAL A 365 15.65 -0.24 -12.19
C VAL A 365 14.20 -0.17 -11.71
N TYR A 366 13.98 -0.27 -10.40
CA TYR A 366 12.62 -0.19 -9.81
C TYR A 366 11.95 1.16 -10.09
N PHE A 367 12.68 2.26 -9.94
CA PHE A 367 12.14 3.61 -10.18
C PHE A 367 12.16 3.96 -11.68
N ASP A 368 13.14 3.48 -12.44
CA ASP A 368 13.20 3.72 -13.88
C ASP A 368 11.96 3.16 -14.58
N ALA A 369 11.53 1.95 -14.25
CA ALA A 369 10.30 1.36 -14.77
C ALA A 369 9.04 2.21 -14.46
N ARG A 370 9.06 3.03 -13.39
CA ARG A 370 7.95 3.87 -12.94
C ARG A 370 8.07 5.33 -13.39
N LEU A 371 9.26 5.77 -13.78
CA LEU A 371 9.57 7.13 -14.26
C LEU A 371 9.65 7.24 -15.77
N THR A 372 9.49 6.12 -16.48
CA THR A 372 9.52 6.08 -17.95
C THR A 372 8.15 5.77 -18.54
N GLY A 373 8.00 6.00 -19.84
CA GLY A 373 6.83 5.65 -20.61
C GLY A 373 5.49 6.13 -20.01
N GLN A 374 4.51 5.26 -20.01
CA GLN A 374 3.15 5.53 -19.58
C GLN A 374 2.97 5.68 -18.06
N PHE A 375 3.92 5.21 -17.25
CA PHE A 375 3.84 5.29 -15.80
C PHE A 375 4.31 6.65 -15.26
N LYS A 376 5.16 7.37 -16.00
CA LYS A 376 5.69 8.68 -15.59
C LYS A 376 4.63 9.69 -15.17
N PRO A 377 3.57 9.96 -15.95
CA PRO A 377 2.52 10.90 -15.52
C PRO A 377 1.78 10.40 -14.27
N LEU A 378 1.55 9.08 -14.15
CA LEU A 378 0.89 8.50 -12.98
C LEU A 378 1.74 8.64 -11.71
N PHE A 379 3.06 8.54 -11.82
CA PHE A 379 3.98 8.75 -10.70
C PHE A 379 3.84 10.17 -10.10
N PHE A 380 3.79 11.21 -10.93
CA PHE A 380 3.62 12.57 -10.45
C PHE A 380 2.19 12.85 -9.97
N ILE A 381 1.17 12.27 -10.60
CA ILE A 381 -0.22 12.34 -10.14
C ILE A 381 -0.34 11.70 -8.77
N ASN A 382 0.31 10.56 -8.54
CA ASN A 382 0.35 9.89 -7.24
C ASN A 382 0.93 10.79 -6.17
N LEU A 383 2.12 11.36 -6.40
CA LEU A 383 2.76 12.28 -5.46
C LEU A 383 1.88 13.50 -5.15
N PHE A 384 1.21 14.05 -6.17
CA PHE A 384 0.29 15.17 -5.99
C PHE A 384 -0.92 14.78 -5.13
N MET A 385 -1.58 13.66 -5.44
CA MET A 385 -2.83 13.25 -4.78
C MET A 385 -2.61 12.69 -3.38
N CYS A 386 -1.53 11.95 -3.15
CA CYS A 386 -1.27 11.33 -1.84
C CYS A 386 -0.59 12.25 -0.84
N PHE A 387 0.18 13.22 -1.32
CA PHE A 387 0.95 14.12 -0.45
C PHE A 387 0.57 15.59 -0.65
N LEU A 388 0.84 16.17 -1.84
CA LEU A 388 0.78 17.62 -2.02
C LEU A 388 -0.62 18.21 -1.84
N ALA A 389 -1.63 17.61 -2.45
CA ALA A 389 -3.01 18.09 -2.34
C ALA A 389 -3.57 17.98 -0.91
N PRO A 390 -3.48 16.81 -0.22
CA PRO A 390 -3.89 16.70 1.18
C PRO A 390 -3.07 17.62 2.10
N PHE A 391 -1.77 17.76 1.87
CA PHE A 391 -0.92 18.66 2.66
C PHE A 391 -1.43 20.11 2.60
N LEU A 392 -1.63 20.65 1.39
CA LEU A 392 -2.09 22.03 1.21
C LEU A 392 -3.51 22.25 1.74
N VAL A 393 -4.41 21.31 1.49
CA VAL A 393 -5.83 21.44 1.86
C VAL A 393 -6.04 21.24 3.35
N LEU A 394 -5.42 20.21 3.95
CA LEU A 394 -5.62 19.88 5.37
C LEU A 394 -4.67 20.62 6.32
N MET A 395 -3.78 21.48 5.85
CA MET A 395 -2.88 22.25 6.71
C MET A 395 -3.67 23.19 7.64
N MET A 396 -4.70 23.86 7.11
CA MET A 396 -5.50 24.82 7.87
C MET A 396 -6.44 24.13 8.86
N ARG A 397 -6.56 24.69 10.08
CA ARG A 397 -7.48 24.17 11.12
C ARG A 397 -8.94 24.20 10.66
N GLY A 398 -9.39 25.29 10.02
CA GLY A 398 -10.75 25.44 9.51
C GLY A 398 -11.12 24.40 8.44
N ALA A 399 -10.16 23.99 7.60
CA ALA A 399 -10.36 22.96 6.60
C ALA A 399 -10.71 21.58 7.24
N LYS A 400 -10.05 21.26 8.35
CA LYS A 400 -10.29 20.01 9.11
C LYS A 400 -11.60 20.00 9.92
N ARG A 401 -12.33 21.11 9.97
CA ARG A 401 -13.67 21.22 10.56
C ARG A 401 -14.78 21.31 9.50
N ASN A 402 -14.42 21.47 8.22
CA ASN A 402 -15.38 21.53 7.12
C ASN A 402 -15.63 20.15 6.52
N THR A 403 -16.85 19.67 6.62
CA THR A 403 -17.27 18.36 6.13
C THR A 403 -16.97 18.14 4.64
N LEU A 404 -17.24 19.13 3.79
CA LEU A 404 -17.01 19.01 2.35
C LEU A 404 -15.52 18.89 2.02
N VAL A 405 -14.69 19.68 2.70
CA VAL A 405 -13.23 19.63 2.54
C VAL A 405 -12.68 18.27 2.98
N LEU A 406 -13.14 17.75 4.12
CA LEU A 406 -12.74 16.43 4.61
C LEU A 406 -13.17 15.28 3.69
N LEU A 407 -14.40 15.34 3.16
CA LEU A 407 -14.88 14.36 2.19
C LEU A 407 -14.06 14.39 0.89
N THR A 408 -13.79 15.59 0.37
CA THR A 408 -12.98 15.76 -0.85
C THR A 408 -11.54 15.27 -0.61
N ALA A 409 -10.93 15.63 0.50
CA ALA A 409 -9.59 15.18 0.85
C ALA A 409 -9.54 13.65 1.00
N ALA A 410 -10.51 13.04 1.69
CA ALA A 410 -10.61 11.59 1.82
C ALA A 410 -10.75 10.88 0.45
N ALA A 411 -11.57 11.42 -0.44
CA ALA A 411 -11.73 10.89 -1.79
C ALA A 411 -10.44 11.01 -2.62
N VAL A 412 -9.77 12.16 -2.57
CA VAL A 412 -8.48 12.38 -3.26
C VAL A 412 -7.41 11.42 -2.76
N ILE A 413 -7.29 11.23 -1.43
CA ILE A 413 -6.35 10.29 -0.81
C ILE A 413 -6.64 8.86 -1.30
N LEU A 414 -7.90 8.43 -1.31
CA LEU A 414 -8.25 7.08 -1.76
C LEU A 414 -7.95 6.87 -3.25
N VAL A 415 -8.29 7.82 -4.12
CA VAL A 415 -7.96 7.69 -5.55
C VAL A 415 -6.44 7.74 -5.75
N GLY A 416 -5.74 8.61 -5.04
CA GLY A 416 -4.27 8.69 -5.09
C GLY A 416 -3.62 7.36 -4.72
N HIS A 417 -4.00 6.76 -3.59
CA HIS A 417 -3.44 5.46 -3.17
C HIS A 417 -3.92 4.27 -4.01
N TRP A 418 -5.01 4.39 -4.75
CA TRP A 418 -5.35 3.42 -5.78
C TRP A 418 -4.35 3.50 -6.95
N VAL A 419 -4.00 4.71 -7.39
CA VAL A 419 -2.93 4.91 -8.39
C VAL A 419 -1.59 4.43 -7.85
N ASP A 420 -1.32 4.62 -6.57
CA ASP A 420 -0.13 4.10 -5.88
C ASP A 420 -0.03 2.57 -5.98
N MET A 421 -1.12 1.86 -5.64
CA MET A 421 -1.19 0.40 -5.79
C MET A 421 -1.01 -0.05 -7.25
N TYR A 422 -1.53 0.72 -8.19
CA TYR A 422 -1.33 0.48 -9.62
C TYR A 422 0.16 0.56 -9.99
N LEU A 423 0.85 1.59 -9.50
CA LEU A 423 2.30 1.76 -9.72
C LEU A 423 3.16 0.73 -8.98
N LEU A 424 2.67 0.16 -7.89
CA LEU A 424 3.40 -0.90 -7.17
C LEU A 424 3.35 -2.24 -7.90
N ILE A 425 2.27 -2.55 -8.63
CA ILE A 425 2.00 -3.89 -9.17
C ILE A 425 2.17 -3.96 -10.68
N MET A 426 1.60 -3.02 -11.44
CA MET A 426 1.52 -3.13 -12.90
C MET A 426 2.87 -3.07 -13.61
N PRO A 427 3.85 -2.24 -13.21
CA PRO A 427 5.14 -2.23 -13.87
C PRO A 427 5.89 -3.57 -13.79
N GLY A 428 5.85 -4.22 -12.62
CA GLY A 428 6.53 -5.50 -12.40
C GLY A 428 5.77 -6.74 -12.90
N THR A 429 4.47 -6.60 -13.26
CA THR A 429 3.67 -7.75 -13.75
C THR A 429 3.41 -7.69 -15.26
N VAL A 430 2.89 -6.56 -15.73
CA VAL A 430 2.39 -6.39 -17.10
C VAL A 430 3.31 -5.49 -17.92
N GLY A 431 4.10 -4.64 -17.26
CA GLY A 431 5.02 -3.71 -17.91
C GLY A 431 4.33 -2.76 -18.87
N VAL A 432 4.88 -2.60 -20.06
CA VAL A 432 4.40 -1.66 -21.09
C VAL A 432 2.99 -1.95 -21.61
N LYS A 433 2.49 -3.17 -21.44
CA LYS A 433 1.12 -3.56 -21.83
C LYS A 433 0.06 -3.22 -20.78
N ALA A 434 0.46 -2.57 -19.67
CA ALA A 434 -0.50 -2.06 -18.69
C ALA A 434 -1.30 -0.88 -19.26
N GLY A 435 -2.45 -0.59 -18.66
CA GLY A 435 -3.29 0.55 -19.05
C GLY A 435 -4.47 0.69 -18.09
N ILE A 436 -5.06 1.87 -18.01
CA ILE A 436 -6.25 2.11 -17.21
C ILE A 436 -7.46 2.10 -18.15
N GLY A 437 -8.34 1.11 -17.99
CA GLY A 437 -9.50 0.92 -18.85
C GLY A 437 -10.71 0.36 -18.11
N MET A 438 -11.62 -0.26 -18.85
CA MET A 438 -12.85 -0.84 -18.28
C MET A 438 -12.56 -1.98 -17.31
N LEU A 439 -11.46 -2.73 -17.51
CA LEU A 439 -11.06 -3.80 -16.61
C LEU A 439 -10.70 -3.26 -15.22
N GLU A 440 -9.83 -2.24 -15.16
CA GLU A 440 -9.34 -1.64 -13.93
C GLU A 440 -10.45 -0.94 -13.15
N ILE A 441 -11.27 -0.16 -13.85
CA ILE A 441 -12.42 0.55 -13.25
C ILE A 441 -13.47 -0.45 -12.78
N GLY A 442 -13.80 -1.44 -13.60
CA GLY A 442 -14.81 -2.46 -13.29
C GLY A 442 -14.44 -3.30 -12.06
N THR A 443 -13.20 -3.79 -12.01
CA THR A 443 -12.71 -4.55 -10.84
C THR A 443 -12.75 -3.69 -9.58
N THR A 444 -12.29 -2.44 -9.64
CA THR A 444 -12.33 -1.51 -8.50
C THR A 444 -13.75 -1.27 -8.01
N MET A 445 -14.71 -1.05 -8.91
CA MET A 445 -16.14 -0.89 -8.57
C MET A 445 -16.71 -2.14 -7.89
N ALA A 446 -16.39 -3.33 -8.39
CA ALA A 446 -16.84 -4.58 -7.81
C ALA A 446 -16.32 -4.75 -6.38
N PHE A 447 -15.03 -4.53 -6.15
CA PHE A 447 -14.41 -4.60 -4.82
C PHE A 447 -14.96 -3.52 -3.88
N ALA A 448 -15.17 -2.29 -4.35
CA ALA A 448 -15.81 -1.22 -3.57
C ALA A 448 -17.23 -1.60 -3.14
N GLY A 449 -17.98 -2.28 -4.00
CA GLY A 449 -19.29 -2.80 -3.69
C GLY A 449 -19.26 -3.89 -2.62
N ILE A 450 -18.37 -4.89 -2.74
CA ILE A 450 -18.21 -5.99 -1.78
C ILE A 450 -17.78 -5.42 -0.40
N PHE A 451 -16.83 -4.50 -0.40
CA PHE A 451 -16.36 -3.81 0.81
C PHE A 451 -17.51 -3.04 1.50
N SER A 452 -18.18 -2.17 0.75
CA SER A 452 -19.28 -1.35 1.27
C SER A 452 -20.43 -2.20 1.81
N PHE A 453 -20.81 -3.27 1.10
CA PHE A 453 -21.85 -4.20 1.56
C PHE A 453 -21.47 -4.85 2.89
N THR A 454 -20.23 -5.36 3.00
CA THR A 454 -19.73 -6.03 4.19
C THR A 454 -19.70 -5.08 5.40
N VAL A 455 -19.21 -3.86 5.20
CA VAL A 455 -19.11 -2.84 6.26
C VAL A 455 -20.49 -2.40 6.73
N LEU A 456 -21.41 -2.03 5.84
CA LEU A 456 -22.76 -1.60 6.20
C LEU A 456 -23.56 -2.72 6.85
N TYR A 457 -23.39 -3.96 6.39
CA TYR A 457 -23.98 -5.13 7.06
C TYR A 457 -23.44 -5.31 8.49
N SER A 458 -22.13 -5.16 8.68
CA SER A 458 -21.52 -5.26 10.00
C SER A 458 -21.97 -4.16 10.96
N LEU A 459 -22.16 -2.92 10.47
CA LEU A 459 -22.70 -1.80 11.25
C LEU A 459 -24.11 -2.08 11.76
N SER A 460 -24.95 -2.77 10.98
CA SER A 460 -26.33 -3.07 11.37
C SER A 460 -26.44 -4.14 12.47
N ARG A 461 -25.34 -4.84 12.81
CA ARG A 461 -25.34 -5.95 13.77
C ARG A 461 -25.11 -5.55 15.22
N ALA A 462 -24.77 -4.31 15.51
CA ALA A 462 -24.56 -3.80 16.86
C ALA A 462 -25.01 -2.34 16.98
N ASN A 463 -25.07 -1.81 18.20
CA ASN A 463 -25.28 -0.38 18.42
C ASN A 463 -24.11 0.41 17.82
N LEU A 464 -24.39 1.63 17.32
CA LEU A 464 -23.38 2.52 16.74
C LEU A 464 -22.40 3.06 17.78
N TYR A 465 -22.80 3.11 19.04
CA TYR A 465 -21.95 3.49 20.16
C TYR A 465 -21.71 2.32 21.10
N PRO A 466 -20.51 2.15 21.66
CA PRO A 466 -20.24 1.16 22.71
C PRO A 466 -20.77 1.70 24.06
N VAL A 467 -21.90 1.15 24.55
CA VAL A 467 -22.67 1.74 25.67
C VAL A 467 -21.93 1.73 27.01
N ASN A 468 -21.23 0.64 27.33
CA ASN A 468 -20.54 0.47 28.63
C ASN A 468 -19.03 0.59 28.56
N HIS A 469 -18.51 1.25 27.51
CA HIS A 469 -17.06 1.45 27.39
C HIS A 469 -16.58 2.47 28.46
N PRO A 470 -15.46 2.20 29.18
CA PRO A 470 -15.04 3.05 30.31
C PRO A 470 -14.76 4.52 29.92
N TYR A 471 -14.35 4.78 28.69
CA TYR A 471 -14.04 6.13 28.19
C TYR A 471 -15.13 6.70 27.26
N ILE A 472 -16.35 6.17 27.26
CA ILE A 472 -17.39 6.63 26.32
C ILE A 472 -17.82 8.09 26.60
N LEU A 473 -17.95 8.46 27.87
CA LEU A 473 -18.31 9.83 28.25
C LEU A 473 -17.19 10.83 27.98
N GLU A 474 -15.93 10.42 28.14
CA GLU A 474 -14.77 11.20 27.75
C GLU A 474 -14.77 11.50 26.25
N SER A 475 -15.05 10.47 25.41
CA SER A 475 -15.15 10.64 23.97
C SER A 475 -16.33 11.51 23.55
N ALA A 476 -17.47 11.39 24.21
CA ALA A 476 -18.68 12.18 23.93
C ALA A 476 -18.51 13.67 24.27
N ASN A 477 -17.73 13.95 25.32
CA ASN A 477 -17.44 15.32 25.78
C ASN A 477 -16.04 15.80 25.35
N HIS A 478 -15.44 15.13 24.36
CA HIS A 478 -14.12 15.49 23.87
C HIS A 478 -14.13 16.90 23.25
N ASP A 479 -13.28 17.78 23.78
CA ASP A 479 -13.11 19.15 23.36
C ASP A 479 -11.60 19.46 23.17
N VAL A 480 -11.25 19.98 22.02
CA VAL A 480 -9.85 20.34 21.64
C VAL A 480 -9.57 21.83 21.92
N GLY A 481 -10.56 22.54 22.50
CA GLY A 481 -10.48 23.96 22.77
C GLY A 481 -10.62 24.84 21.50
N PRO A 482 -10.69 26.14 21.68
CA PRO A 482 -10.89 27.12 20.60
C PRO A 482 -9.74 27.21 19.60
#